data_0adb8fc400ec020f654a8d573f4eedc2
#
_entry.id   0adb8fc400ec020f654a8d573f4eedc2
#
_cell.length_a   1.000
_cell.length_b   1.000
_cell.length_c   1.000
_cell.angle_alpha   90.00
_cell.angle_beta   90.00
_cell.angle_gamma   90.00
#
_symmetry.space_group_name_H-M   'P 1'
#
loop_
_entity.id
_entity.type
_entity.pdbx_description
1 polymer ?
#
loop_
_entity_poly.entity_id
_entity_poly.type
_entity_poly.pdbx_seq_one_letter_code
_entity_poly.pdbx_strand_id
1 'polypeptide(L)'
;MSTFSRSVLLVLTWGAMVRLQGLTATAAENPVARELTLDRSRTAVLVMDYENDILGMLPEKAQAPLLDRASAILKAAREAHLPIIYVVVRFRNGYPEVNRQNKRFSSLKETGRLREGTPGAEIHARLAPQLGDIVVTKRRVGAFSTTDLEAILRANNISTLALFGISTSGVVLSTVRWAADLDYQIFVVADACADFDDEVHRVLTEKVFPGQATVVTTQALTLALGAKQP
;
A
#
# COMPACT_ATOMS: atom_id res chain seq x y z
N MET A 1 57.09 -11.58 70.94
CA MET A 1 56.57 -12.93 71.14
C MET A 1 55.06 -12.87 70.78
N SER A 2 54.75 -13.31 69.59
CA SER A 2 53.44 -13.05 68.92
C SER A 2 52.82 -14.42 68.61
N THR A 3 51.60 -14.65 69.12
CA THR A 3 50.84 -15.86 68.94
C THR A 3 49.84 -15.65 67.79
N PHE A 4 50.02 -16.43 66.70
CA PHE A 4 49.12 -16.45 65.54
C PHE A 4 47.85 -17.29 65.85
N SER A 5 46.69 -16.68 65.79
CA SER A 5 45.41 -17.37 65.83
C SER A 5 44.98 -17.73 64.42
N ARG A 6 44.72 -19.01 64.13
CA ARG A 6 44.19 -19.53 62.88
C ARG A 6 42.67 -19.53 62.94
N SER A 7 42.04 -18.68 62.19
CA SER A 7 40.58 -18.72 61.91
C SER A 7 40.31 -19.67 60.77
N VAL A 8 39.52 -20.70 61.00
CA VAL A 8 39.03 -21.66 60.00
C VAL A 8 37.79 -21.06 59.36
N LEU A 9 37.86 -20.83 58.07
CA LEU A 9 36.77 -20.34 57.24
C LEU A 9 35.93 -21.53 56.73
N LEU A 10 34.70 -21.65 57.24
CA LEU A 10 33.75 -22.69 56.84
C LEU A 10 33.04 -22.19 55.55
N VAL A 11 33.33 -22.79 54.38
CA VAL A 11 32.64 -22.51 53.11
C VAL A 11 31.41 -23.39 53.02
N LEU A 12 30.25 -22.82 53.24
CA LEU A 12 28.95 -23.44 52.94
C LEU A 12 28.65 -23.31 51.44
N THR A 13 28.76 -24.41 50.71
CA THR A 13 28.33 -24.51 49.30
C THR A 13 26.80 -24.70 49.24
N TRP A 14 26.10 -23.66 48.85
CA TRP A 14 24.68 -23.79 48.47
C TRP A 14 24.60 -24.30 47.02
N GLY A 15 24.22 -25.57 46.89
CA GLY A 15 23.85 -26.16 45.62
C GLY A 15 22.44 -25.67 45.18
N ALA A 16 22.39 -24.69 44.32
CA ALA A 16 21.14 -24.32 43.70
C ALA A 16 20.77 -25.33 42.59
N MET A 17 19.80 -26.17 42.87
CA MET A 17 19.20 -27.12 41.94
C MET A 17 18.28 -26.35 41.01
N VAL A 18 18.80 -25.94 39.83
CA VAL A 18 17.99 -25.34 38.78
C VAL A 18 17.13 -26.44 38.14
N ARG A 19 15.85 -26.47 38.48
CA ARG A 19 14.86 -27.25 37.73
C ARG A 19 14.66 -26.59 36.38
N LEU A 20 15.15 -27.20 35.30
CA LEU A 20 14.71 -26.91 33.92
C LEU A 20 13.23 -27.32 33.81
N GLN A 21 12.33 -26.37 33.97
CA GLN A 21 10.97 -26.56 33.52
C GLN A 21 11.01 -26.41 31.99
N GLY A 22 10.72 -27.50 31.27
CA GLY A 22 10.57 -27.49 29.84
C GLY A 22 9.48 -26.48 29.42
N LEU A 23 9.90 -25.39 28.82
CA LEU A 23 8.99 -24.58 28.02
C LEU A 23 8.56 -25.44 26.80
N THR A 24 7.39 -26.07 26.91
CA THR A 24 6.67 -26.50 25.73
C THR A 24 6.34 -25.21 24.96
N ALA A 25 7.00 -25.00 23.82
CA ALA A 25 6.60 -24.00 22.88
C ALA A 25 5.17 -24.36 22.44
N THR A 26 4.20 -23.69 23.02
CA THR A 26 2.85 -23.64 22.47
C THR A 26 2.99 -23.06 21.05
N ALA A 27 2.61 -23.87 20.05
CA ALA A 27 2.49 -23.40 18.69
C ALA A 27 1.71 -22.07 18.75
N ALA A 28 2.32 -21.01 18.25
CA ALA A 28 1.65 -19.72 18.15
C ALA A 28 0.37 -19.98 17.36
N GLU A 29 -0.78 -19.86 18.03
CA GLU A 29 -2.08 -19.83 17.37
C GLU A 29 -1.96 -18.77 16.28
N ASN A 30 -2.19 -19.20 15.06
CA ASN A 30 -2.35 -18.31 13.92
C ASN A 30 -3.35 -17.23 14.36
N PRO A 31 -3.00 -15.93 14.43
CA PRO A 31 -3.97 -14.94 14.81
C PRO A 31 -5.10 -15.08 13.80
N VAL A 32 -6.27 -15.51 14.29
CA VAL A 32 -7.53 -15.55 13.53
C VAL A 32 -7.55 -14.25 12.74
N ALA A 33 -7.54 -14.36 11.41
CA ALA A 33 -7.54 -13.21 10.53
C ALA A 33 -8.70 -12.34 10.99
N ARG A 34 -8.38 -11.21 11.62
CA ARG A 34 -9.38 -10.30 12.16
C ARG A 34 -10.24 -9.91 10.98
N GLU A 35 -11.52 -10.27 11.02
CA GLU A 35 -12.44 -10.01 9.93
C GLU A 35 -12.35 -8.53 9.56
N LEU A 36 -11.92 -8.24 8.32
CA LEU A 36 -11.73 -6.88 7.87
C LEU A 36 -13.10 -6.20 7.78
N THR A 37 -13.35 -5.25 8.67
CA THR A 37 -14.61 -4.48 8.70
C THR A 37 -14.41 -3.14 8.01
N LEU A 38 -15.23 -2.82 7.03
CA LEU A 38 -15.21 -1.58 6.27
C LEU A 38 -16.57 -0.90 6.35
N ASP A 39 -16.58 0.38 6.71
CA ASP A 39 -17.77 1.22 6.52
C ASP A 39 -17.86 1.62 5.04
N ARG A 40 -18.70 0.93 4.28
CA ARG A 40 -18.85 1.14 2.84
C ARG A 40 -19.34 2.54 2.50
N SER A 41 -20.15 3.15 3.35
CA SER A 41 -20.68 4.49 3.12
C SER A 41 -19.60 5.59 3.18
N ARG A 42 -18.42 5.25 3.76
CA ARG A 42 -17.31 6.18 3.97
C ARG A 42 -15.99 5.68 3.34
N THR A 43 -16.06 4.65 2.52
CA THR A 43 -14.89 4.03 1.87
C THR A 43 -14.85 4.35 0.38
N ALA A 44 -13.69 4.72 -0.13
CA ALA A 44 -13.41 4.80 -1.57
C ALA A 44 -12.25 3.88 -1.97
N VAL A 45 -12.28 3.42 -3.22
CA VAL A 45 -11.21 2.63 -3.83
C VAL A 45 -10.35 3.54 -4.71
N LEU A 46 -9.04 3.62 -4.45
CA LEU A 46 -8.08 4.34 -5.29
C LEU A 46 -7.28 3.37 -6.15
N VAL A 47 -7.41 3.51 -7.46
CA VAL A 47 -6.67 2.74 -8.48
C VAL A 47 -5.63 3.66 -9.10
N MET A 48 -4.33 3.43 -8.82
CA MET A 48 -3.32 4.44 -9.08
C MET A 48 -2.27 3.97 -10.09
N ASP A 49 -2.06 4.77 -11.15
CA ASP A 49 -0.99 4.62 -12.13
C ASP A 49 -0.98 3.27 -12.87
N TYR A 50 -2.15 2.80 -13.32
CA TYR A 50 -2.31 1.63 -14.18
C TYR A 50 -2.35 1.99 -15.68
N GLU A 51 -1.65 3.04 -16.08
CA GLU A 51 -1.47 3.40 -17.48
C GLU A 51 -0.53 2.43 -18.20
N ASN A 52 -0.74 2.27 -19.50
CA ASN A 52 0.03 1.34 -20.34
C ASN A 52 1.55 1.60 -20.26
N ASP A 53 1.98 2.87 -20.24
CA ASP A 53 3.39 3.26 -20.10
C ASP A 53 3.99 2.82 -18.77
N ILE A 54 3.21 2.81 -17.68
CA ILE A 54 3.66 2.40 -16.35
C ILE A 54 3.72 0.87 -16.28
N LEU A 55 2.63 0.20 -16.67
CA LEU A 55 2.55 -1.27 -16.72
C LEU A 55 3.66 -1.87 -17.58
N GLY A 56 3.93 -1.26 -18.75
CA GLY A 56 4.99 -1.70 -19.66
C GLY A 56 6.41 -1.62 -19.10
N MET A 57 6.61 -0.97 -17.95
CA MET A 57 7.90 -0.97 -17.23
C MET A 57 8.09 -2.22 -16.36
N LEU A 58 7.02 -2.93 -16.02
CA LEU A 58 7.08 -4.16 -15.24
C LEU A 58 7.42 -5.35 -16.14
N PRO A 59 8.07 -6.40 -15.61
CA PRO A 59 8.25 -7.67 -16.33
C PRO A 59 6.90 -8.19 -16.84
N GLU A 60 6.85 -8.65 -18.08
CA GLU A 60 5.61 -9.11 -18.74
C GLU A 60 4.84 -10.14 -17.90
N LYS A 61 5.57 -11.10 -17.31
CA LYS A 61 5.01 -12.14 -16.45
C LYS A 61 4.29 -11.60 -15.19
N ALA A 62 4.61 -10.38 -14.74
CA ALA A 62 4.01 -9.76 -13.57
C ALA A 62 2.72 -9.00 -13.90
N GLN A 63 2.53 -8.58 -15.16
CA GLN A 63 1.43 -7.70 -15.54
C GLN A 63 0.07 -8.39 -15.46
N ALA A 64 -0.07 -9.59 -16.03
CA ALA A 64 -1.36 -10.29 -16.07
C ALA A 64 -1.91 -10.62 -14.66
N PRO A 65 -1.14 -11.22 -13.72
CA PRO A 65 -1.62 -11.45 -12.36
C PRO A 65 -1.98 -10.16 -11.60
N LEU A 66 -1.25 -9.08 -11.83
CA LEU A 66 -1.54 -7.78 -11.23
C LEU A 66 -2.88 -7.22 -11.73
N LEU A 67 -3.11 -7.27 -13.04
CA LEU A 67 -4.36 -6.86 -13.67
C LEU A 67 -5.55 -7.73 -13.23
N ASP A 68 -5.34 -9.03 -13.01
CA ASP A 68 -6.39 -9.94 -12.50
C ASP A 68 -6.86 -9.50 -11.11
N ARG A 69 -5.92 -9.20 -10.20
CA ARG A 69 -6.23 -8.74 -8.84
C ARG A 69 -6.92 -7.37 -8.85
N ALA A 70 -6.39 -6.42 -9.61
CA ALA A 70 -7.00 -5.11 -9.76
C ALA A 70 -8.44 -5.22 -10.31
N SER A 71 -8.67 -6.06 -11.32
CA SER A 71 -10.01 -6.29 -11.89
C SER A 71 -10.97 -6.91 -10.86
N ALA A 72 -10.49 -7.85 -10.02
CA ALA A 72 -11.29 -8.46 -8.97
C ALA A 72 -11.73 -7.44 -7.90
N ILE A 73 -10.80 -6.55 -7.49
CA ILE A 73 -11.11 -5.46 -6.56
C ILE A 73 -12.16 -4.52 -7.15
N LEU A 74 -11.96 -4.07 -8.40
CA LEU A 74 -12.91 -3.17 -9.06
C LEU A 74 -14.30 -3.78 -9.19
N LYS A 75 -14.38 -5.06 -9.52
CA LYS A 75 -15.66 -5.80 -9.57
C LYS A 75 -16.34 -5.77 -8.20
N ALA A 76 -15.64 -6.18 -7.15
CA ALA A 76 -16.20 -6.21 -5.79
C ALA A 76 -16.60 -4.82 -5.29
N ALA A 77 -15.80 -3.78 -5.60
CA ALA A 77 -16.12 -2.40 -5.24
C ALA A 77 -17.40 -1.90 -5.91
N ARG A 78 -17.60 -2.22 -7.20
CA ARG A 78 -18.83 -1.88 -7.93
C ARG A 78 -20.06 -2.62 -7.38
N GLU A 79 -19.93 -3.90 -7.10
CA GLU A 79 -20.99 -4.70 -6.46
C GLU A 79 -21.36 -4.16 -5.07
N ALA A 80 -20.39 -3.60 -4.35
CA ALA A 80 -20.57 -2.96 -3.06
C ALA A 80 -20.97 -1.47 -3.16
N HIS A 81 -21.11 -0.92 -4.37
CA HIS A 81 -21.44 0.49 -4.65
C HIS A 81 -20.45 1.50 -4.05
N LEU A 82 -19.17 1.15 -3.94
CA LEU A 82 -18.13 2.07 -3.48
C LEU A 82 -17.74 3.04 -4.60
N PRO A 83 -17.44 4.30 -4.26
CA PRO A 83 -16.77 5.21 -5.19
C PRO A 83 -15.42 4.64 -5.64
N ILE A 84 -15.19 4.60 -6.94
CA ILE A 84 -13.93 4.21 -7.54
C ILE A 84 -13.29 5.46 -8.15
N ILE A 85 -12.05 5.73 -7.72
CA ILE A 85 -11.29 6.89 -8.16
C ILE A 85 -9.99 6.40 -8.78
N TYR A 86 -9.86 6.60 -10.07
CA TYR A 86 -8.62 6.38 -10.81
C TYR A 86 -7.71 7.61 -10.62
N VAL A 87 -6.49 7.37 -10.25
CA VAL A 87 -5.46 8.40 -10.18
C VAL A 87 -4.44 8.11 -11.26
N VAL A 88 -4.31 8.99 -12.23
CA VAL A 88 -3.42 8.80 -13.39
C VAL A 88 -2.37 9.90 -13.46
N VAL A 89 -1.14 9.53 -13.85
CA VAL A 89 -0.09 10.51 -14.10
C VAL A 89 -0.01 10.83 -15.59
N ARG A 90 -0.34 12.06 -15.95
CA ARG A 90 -0.31 12.52 -17.35
C ARG A 90 0.30 13.90 -17.42
N PHE A 91 0.91 14.21 -18.54
CA PHE A 91 1.55 15.51 -18.80
C PHE A 91 1.03 16.12 -20.11
N ARG A 92 0.92 17.44 -20.14
CA ARG A 92 0.55 18.17 -21.36
C ARG A 92 1.62 18.05 -22.43
N ASN A 93 1.24 18.31 -23.67
CA ASN A 93 2.19 18.37 -24.78
C ASN A 93 3.31 19.38 -24.45
N GLY A 94 4.57 18.98 -24.72
CA GLY A 94 5.75 19.78 -24.39
C GLY A 94 6.17 19.74 -22.92
N TYR A 95 5.44 19.05 -22.05
CA TYR A 95 5.75 18.83 -20.62
C TYR A 95 6.07 20.12 -19.84
N PRO A 96 5.18 21.15 -19.90
CA PRO A 96 5.42 22.42 -19.21
C PRO A 96 5.52 22.26 -17.68
N GLU A 97 4.95 21.18 -17.11
CA GLU A 97 4.96 20.88 -15.68
C GLU A 97 6.27 20.23 -15.20
N VAL A 98 7.14 19.83 -16.13
CA VAL A 98 8.37 19.07 -15.81
C VAL A 98 9.58 20.00 -15.70
N ASN A 99 10.12 20.13 -14.48
CA ASN A 99 11.36 20.82 -14.22
C ASN A 99 12.55 19.85 -14.42
N ARG A 100 13.67 20.35 -14.98
CA ARG A 100 14.90 19.55 -15.19
C ARG A 100 15.51 19.02 -13.90
N GLN A 101 15.28 19.68 -12.77
CA GLN A 101 15.75 19.25 -11.45
C GLN A 101 14.92 18.09 -10.88
N ASN A 102 13.74 17.82 -11.42
CA ASN A 102 12.92 16.70 -10.98
C ASN A 102 13.44 15.39 -11.59
N LYS A 103 14.28 14.69 -10.85
CA LYS A 103 14.92 13.43 -11.30
C LYS A 103 13.90 12.38 -11.77
N ARG A 104 12.69 12.34 -11.18
CA ARG A 104 11.67 11.34 -11.52
C ARG A 104 11.09 11.55 -12.91
N PHE A 105 10.91 12.82 -13.31
CA PHE A 105 10.19 13.17 -14.54
C PHE A 105 11.06 13.87 -15.60
N SER A 106 12.33 14.19 -15.30
CA SER A 106 13.19 14.98 -16.19
C SER A 106 13.36 14.39 -17.59
N SER A 107 13.37 13.04 -17.72
CA SER A 107 13.53 12.34 -18.99
C SER A 107 12.24 12.23 -19.82
N LEU A 108 11.09 12.64 -19.30
CA LEU A 108 9.81 12.49 -20.03
C LEU A 108 9.75 13.27 -21.32
N LYS A 109 10.41 14.44 -21.38
CA LYS A 109 10.48 15.25 -22.61
C LYS A 109 11.18 14.51 -23.76
N GLU A 110 12.16 13.67 -23.42
CA GLU A 110 12.96 12.92 -24.39
C GLU A 110 12.23 11.64 -24.81
N THR A 111 11.56 10.98 -23.88
CA THR A 111 10.88 9.70 -24.12
C THR A 111 9.49 9.84 -24.68
N GLY A 112 8.85 11.00 -24.52
CA GLY A 112 7.46 11.25 -24.94
C GLY A 112 6.40 10.47 -24.15
N ARG A 113 6.78 9.80 -23.05
CA ARG A 113 5.89 8.95 -22.23
C ARG A 113 4.92 9.75 -21.37
N LEU A 114 3.81 9.14 -21.01
CA LEU A 114 2.77 9.71 -20.13
C LEU A 114 2.21 11.04 -20.66
N ARG A 115 2.25 11.25 -21.97
CA ARG A 115 1.68 12.45 -22.60
C ARG A 115 0.18 12.26 -22.82
N GLU A 116 -0.62 13.23 -22.41
CA GLU A 116 -2.07 13.25 -22.64
C GLU A 116 -2.42 12.96 -24.09
N GLY A 117 -3.44 12.13 -24.31
CA GLY A 117 -3.91 11.75 -25.64
C GLY A 117 -3.04 10.73 -26.37
N THR A 118 -2.05 10.12 -25.70
CA THR A 118 -1.30 9.00 -26.27
C THR A 118 -1.74 7.67 -25.68
N PRO A 119 -1.69 6.56 -26.46
CA PRO A 119 -2.07 5.23 -25.96
C PRO A 119 -1.29 4.80 -24.70
N GLY A 120 -0.04 5.24 -24.54
CA GLY A 120 0.79 4.95 -23.37
C GLY A 120 0.26 5.59 -22.07
N ALA A 121 -0.35 6.77 -22.18
CA ALA A 121 -0.94 7.49 -21.05
C ALA A 121 -2.38 7.05 -20.72
N GLU A 122 -2.97 6.12 -21.48
CA GLU A 122 -4.30 5.61 -21.17
C GLU A 122 -4.25 4.49 -20.14
N ILE A 123 -5.29 4.43 -19.31
CA ILE A 123 -5.51 3.31 -18.36
C ILE A 123 -5.62 2.03 -19.17
N HIS A 124 -4.96 0.97 -18.70
CA HIS A 124 -5.00 -0.32 -19.37
C HIS A 124 -6.44 -0.81 -19.58
N ALA A 125 -6.77 -1.30 -20.78
CA ALA A 125 -8.14 -1.61 -21.24
C ALA A 125 -8.92 -2.55 -20.30
N ARG A 126 -8.22 -3.50 -19.65
CA ARG A 126 -8.84 -4.42 -18.66
C ARG A 126 -9.37 -3.72 -17.40
N LEU A 127 -8.91 -2.51 -17.13
CA LEU A 127 -9.28 -1.71 -15.96
C LEU A 127 -10.01 -0.43 -16.38
N ALA A 128 -10.50 -0.35 -17.61
CA ALA A 128 -11.13 0.85 -18.13
C ALA A 128 -12.21 1.40 -17.18
N PRO A 129 -12.20 2.71 -16.88
CA PRO A 129 -13.22 3.36 -16.08
C PRO A 129 -14.62 3.14 -16.67
N GLN A 130 -15.61 2.98 -15.79
CA GLN A 130 -17.03 2.87 -16.16
C GLN A 130 -17.78 4.16 -15.83
N LEU A 131 -19.02 4.24 -16.29
CA LEU A 131 -19.88 5.38 -15.97
C LEU A 131 -20.03 5.50 -14.43
N GLY A 132 -19.74 6.67 -13.90
CA GLY A 132 -19.75 6.96 -12.48
C GLY A 132 -18.39 6.87 -11.80
N ASP A 133 -17.39 6.24 -12.42
CA ASP A 133 -16.01 6.26 -11.91
C ASP A 133 -15.39 7.64 -12.12
N ILE A 134 -14.55 8.06 -11.17
CA ILE A 134 -13.88 9.37 -11.21
C ILE A 134 -12.43 9.18 -11.67
N VAL A 135 -11.95 10.07 -12.55
CA VAL A 135 -10.54 10.07 -12.99
C VAL A 135 -9.88 11.37 -12.54
N VAL A 136 -8.90 11.24 -11.66
CA VAL A 136 -8.07 12.35 -11.16
C VAL A 136 -6.72 12.31 -11.86
N THR A 137 -6.35 13.41 -12.50
CA THR A 137 -5.07 13.51 -13.21
C THR A 137 -4.05 14.29 -12.39
N LYS A 138 -2.92 13.67 -12.09
CA LYS A 138 -1.81 14.28 -11.36
C LYS A 138 -0.61 14.57 -12.25
N ARG A 139 0.25 15.49 -11.77
CA ARG A 139 1.51 15.90 -12.42
C ARG A 139 2.71 15.66 -11.51
N ARG A 140 2.49 14.94 -10.42
CA ARG A 140 3.50 14.59 -9.40
C ARG A 140 3.31 13.13 -9.00
N VAL A 141 4.17 12.64 -8.10
CA VAL A 141 4.16 11.22 -7.71
C VAL A 141 2.93 10.87 -6.86
N GLY A 142 2.65 11.64 -5.82
CA GLY A 142 1.55 11.36 -4.89
C GLY A 142 0.18 11.73 -5.46
N ALA A 143 -0.86 10.99 -5.09
CA ALA A 143 -2.22 11.16 -5.57
C ALA A 143 -2.83 12.52 -5.18
N PHE A 144 -2.51 13.04 -4.01
CA PHE A 144 -3.01 14.33 -3.51
C PHE A 144 -2.23 15.53 -4.07
N SER A 145 -1.02 15.29 -4.57
CA SER A 145 -0.13 16.38 -4.97
C SER A 145 -0.61 17.02 -6.27
N THR A 146 -1.03 18.26 -6.19
CA THR A 146 -1.51 19.08 -7.33
C THR A 146 -2.80 18.57 -7.99
N THR A 147 -3.66 17.93 -7.20
CA THR A 147 -4.94 17.38 -7.67
C THR A 147 -6.11 17.89 -6.83
N ASP A 148 -7.31 17.60 -7.28
CA ASP A 148 -8.57 17.83 -6.58
C ASP A 148 -9.05 16.60 -5.77
N LEU A 149 -8.21 15.57 -5.62
CA LEU A 149 -8.57 14.32 -4.94
C LEU A 149 -9.14 14.57 -3.52
N GLU A 150 -8.49 15.42 -2.73
CA GLU A 150 -8.96 15.70 -1.37
C GLU A 150 -10.35 16.36 -1.37
N ALA A 151 -10.59 17.30 -2.27
CA ALA A 151 -11.90 17.94 -2.41
C ALA A 151 -12.99 16.91 -2.77
N ILE A 152 -12.69 15.98 -3.69
CA ILE A 152 -13.59 14.90 -4.09
C ILE A 152 -13.90 13.98 -2.89
N LEU A 153 -12.88 13.53 -2.16
CA LEU A 153 -13.04 12.64 -1.01
C LEU A 153 -13.90 13.31 0.09
N ARG A 154 -13.63 14.57 0.42
CA ARG A 154 -14.38 15.30 1.42
C ARG A 154 -15.83 15.57 1.00
N ALA A 155 -16.06 15.92 -0.27
CA ALA A 155 -17.41 16.15 -0.80
C ALA A 155 -18.29 14.88 -0.72
N ASN A 156 -17.67 13.70 -0.73
CA ASN A 156 -18.35 12.41 -0.62
C ASN A 156 -18.29 11.81 0.81
N ASN A 157 -17.85 12.57 1.81
CA ASN A 157 -17.71 12.13 3.19
C ASN A 157 -16.83 10.89 3.39
N ILE A 158 -15.85 10.68 2.51
CA ILE A 158 -14.92 9.55 2.58
C ILE A 158 -13.92 9.79 3.71
N SER A 159 -13.73 8.77 4.55
CA SER A 159 -12.72 8.72 5.61
C SER A 159 -11.86 7.45 5.58
N THR A 160 -12.16 6.53 4.68
CA THR A 160 -11.45 5.27 4.51
C THR A 160 -11.03 5.09 3.06
N LEU A 161 -9.77 4.73 2.84
CA LEU A 161 -9.21 4.50 1.52
C LEU A 161 -8.72 3.05 1.40
N ALA A 162 -9.27 2.30 0.45
CA ALA A 162 -8.67 1.06 -0.03
C ALA A 162 -7.86 1.40 -1.28
N LEU A 163 -6.53 1.30 -1.22
CA LEU A 163 -5.67 1.80 -2.28
C LEU A 163 -4.63 0.79 -2.76
N PHE A 164 -4.33 0.85 -4.05
CA PHE A 164 -3.31 0.05 -4.70
C PHE A 164 -2.78 0.76 -5.96
N GLY A 165 -1.61 0.36 -6.43
CA GLY A 165 -1.02 1.04 -7.60
C GLY A 165 0.42 0.67 -7.91
N ILE A 166 0.96 1.32 -8.94
CA ILE A 166 2.32 1.16 -9.48
C ILE A 166 3.03 2.54 -9.51
N SER A 167 4.12 2.74 -8.81
CA SER A 167 4.88 1.79 -8.02
C SER A 167 4.58 1.91 -6.53
N THR A 168 4.84 0.84 -5.79
CA THR A 168 4.74 0.80 -4.33
C THR A 168 5.57 1.90 -3.68
N SER A 169 6.83 2.10 -4.11
CA SER A 169 7.74 3.16 -3.63
C SER A 169 7.42 4.56 -4.16
N GLY A 170 6.60 4.63 -5.19
CA GLY A 170 6.18 5.88 -5.81
C GLY A 170 4.83 6.38 -5.31
N VAL A 171 3.79 6.15 -6.14
CA VAL A 171 2.45 6.66 -5.86
C VAL A 171 1.86 6.10 -4.58
N VAL A 172 2.05 4.80 -4.28
CA VAL A 172 1.46 4.17 -3.10
C VAL A 172 2.06 4.77 -1.83
N LEU A 173 3.40 4.78 -1.69
CA LEU A 173 4.08 5.36 -0.52
C LEU A 173 3.72 6.83 -0.32
N SER A 174 3.78 7.63 -1.39
CA SER A 174 3.48 9.06 -1.30
C SER A 174 2.03 9.32 -0.89
N THR A 175 1.09 8.48 -1.36
CA THR A 175 -0.33 8.60 -1.04
C THR A 175 -0.62 8.15 0.38
N VAL A 176 -0.01 7.04 0.85
CA VAL A 176 -0.14 6.56 2.23
C VAL A 176 0.32 7.63 3.22
N ARG A 177 1.50 8.24 2.99
CA ARG A 177 2.02 9.29 3.88
C ARG A 177 1.07 10.48 3.98
N TRP A 178 0.61 10.98 2.84
CA TRP A 178 -0.28 12.13 2.78
C TRP A 178 -1.66 11.82 3.39
N ALA A 179 -2.24 10.68 3.05
CA ALA A 179 -3.54 10.28 3.58
C ALA A 179 -3.51 10.04 5.10
N ALA A 180 -2.40 9.50 5.64
CA ALA A 180 -2.23 9.34 7.08
C ALA A 180 -2.17 10.69 7.80
N ASP A 181 -1.47 11.68 7.24
CA ASP A 181 -1.40 13.04 7.79
C ASP A 181 -2.75 13.80 7.69
N LEU A 182 -3.69 13.30 6.88
CA LEU A 182 -5.07 13.80 6.77
C LEU A 182 -6.09 12.96 7.54
N ASP A 183 -5.65 12.07 8.43
CA ASP A 183 -6.46 11.21 9.30
C ASP A 183 -7.37 10.21 8.57
N TYR A 184 -7.01 9.79 7.33
CA TYR A 184 -7.71 8.71 6.66
C TYR A 184 -7.36 7.36 7.27
N GLN A 185 -8.37 6.49 7.43
CA GLN A 185 -8.14 5.06 7.60
C GLN A 185 -7.68 4.47 6.27
N ILE A 186 -6.56 3.75 6.25
CA ILE A 186 -5.92 3.31 5.01
C ILE A 186 -5.79 1.79 4.98
N PHE A 187 -6.26 1.18 3.89
CA PHE A 187 -6.01 -0.21 3.53
C PHE A 187 -5.16 -0.25 2.26
N VAL A 188 -3.94 -0.77 2.37
CA VAL A 188 -3.07 -1.00 1.21
C VAL A 188 -3.25 -2.43 0.75
N VAL A 189 -3.72 -2.62 -0.50
CA VAL A 189 -3.88 -3.95 -1.09
C VAL A 189 -2.55 -4.37 -1.71
N ALA A 190 -1.70 -5.03 -0.92
CA ALA A 190 -0.30 -5.26 -1.26
C ALA A 190 -0.11 -6.06 -2.54
N ASP A 191 -0.86 -7.14 -2.73
CA ASP A 191 -0.76 -8.01 -3.90
C ASP A 191 -1.37 -7.42 -5.20
N ALA A 192 -2.07 -6.27 -5.08
CA ALA A 192 -2.45 -5.41 -6.21
C ALA A 192 -1.51 -4.20 -6.37
N CYS A 193 -0.43 -4.10 -5.59
CA CYS A 193 0.66 -3.16 -5.80
C CYS A 193 1.83 -3.87 -6.49
N ALA A 194 2.65 -3.12 -7.21
CA ALA A 194 3.92 -3.59 -7.74
C ALA A 194 4.99 -2.50 -7.64
N ASP A 195 6.23 -2.92 -7.56
CA ASP A 195 7.39 -2.04 -7.69
C ASP A 195 8.33 -2.56 -8.79
N PHE A 196 9.29 -1.76 -9.19
CA PHE A 196 10.34 -2.15 -10.13
C PHE A 196 11.48 -2.92 -9.45
N ASP A 197 11.43 -2.99 -8.11
CA ASP A 197 12.32 -3.74 -7.24
C ASP A 197 11.48 -4.49 -6.20
N ASP A 198 11.53 -5.83 -6.25
CA ASP A 198 10.74 -6.71 -5.38
C ASP A 198 11.11 -6.55 -3.90
N GLU A 199 12.38 -6.27 -3.59
CA GLU A 199 12.82 -6.04 -2.21
C GLU A 199 12.28 -4.72 -1.65
N VAL A 200 12.24 -3.67 -2.46
CA VAL A 200 11.63 -2.39 -2.10
C VAL A 200 10.14 -2.58 -1.83
N HIS A 201 9.43 -3.30 -2.72
CA HIS A 201 8.02 -3.64 -2.50
C HIS A 201 7.82 -4.36 -1.17
N ARG A 202 8.61 -5.41 -0.91
CA ARG A 202 8.54 -6.22 0.31
C ARG A 202 8.79 -5.39 1.57
N VAL A 203 9.85 -4.58 1.59
CA VAL A 203 10.18 -3.72 2.74
C VAL A 203 9.05 -2.72 3.02
N LEU A 204 8.48 -2.11 1.98
CA LEU A 204 7.40 -1.14 2.14
C LEU A 204 6.14 -1.79 2.71
N THR A 205 5.73 -2.92 2.17
CA THR A 205 4.49 -3.61 2.58
C THR A 205 4.60 -4.29 3.93
N GLU A 206 5.77 -4.84 4.29
CA GLU A 206 5.97 -5.57 5.54
C GLU A 206 6.47 -4.71 6.70
N LYS A 207 7.24 -3.64 6.44
CA LYS A 207 7.94 -2.89 7.48
C LYS A 207 7.51 -1.42 7.61
N VAL A 208 7.09 -0.79 6.51
CA VAL A 208 6.83 0.65 6.49
C VAL A 208 5.34 0.95 6.60
N PHE A 209 4.53 0.39 5.72
CA PHE A 209 3.09 0.66 5.71
C PHE A 209 2.35 0.25 6.98
N PRO A 210 2.69 -0.86 7.69
CA PRO A 210 2.00 -1.20 8.93
C PRO A 210 2.04 -0.12 10.03
N GLY A 211 2.95 0.85 9.92
CA GLY A 211 3.00 2.01 10.82
C GLY A 211 1.92 3.07 10.55
N GLN A 212 1.25 3.05 9.39
CA GLN A 212 0.27 4.08 9.00
C GLN A 212 -0.97 3.52 8.28
N ALA A 213 -0.97 2.24 7.91
CA ALA A 213 -2.02 1.60 7.14
C ALA A 213 -2.19 0.14 7.56
N THR A 214 -3.36 -0.43 7.30
CA THR A 214 -3.56 -1.87 7.35
C THR A 214 -3.21 -2.46 6.00
N VAL A 215 -2.21 -3.34 5.95
CA VAL A 215 -1.83 -4.04 4.72
C VAL A 215 -2.69 -5.29 4.57
N VAL A 216 -3.37 -5.42 3.45
CA VAL A 216 -4.31 -6.50 3.16
C VAL A 216 -4.02 -7.14 1.81
N THR A 217 -4.64 -8.30 1.54
CA THR A 217 -4.65 -8.94 0.22
C THR A 217 -5.92 -8.60 -0.56
N THR A 218 -5.88 -8.79 -1.87
CA THR A 218 -7.07 -8.73 -2.73
C THR A 218 -8.19 -9.61 -2.19
N GLN A 219 -7.87 -10.83 -1.77
CA GLN A 219 -8.85 -11.76 -1.22
C GLN A 219 -9.51 -11.21 0.06
N ALA A 220 -8.73 -10.69 1.00
CA ALA A 220 -9.26 -10.13 2.24
C ALA A 220 -10.19 -8.94 1.98
N LEU A 221 -9.78 -8.02 1.08
CA LEU A 221 -10.60 -6.87 0.73
C LEU A 221 -11.90 -7.29 0.02
N THR A 222 -11.84 -8.17 -0.97
CA THR A 222 -13.03 -8.62 -1.71
C THR A 222 -14.02 -9.37 -0.84
N LEU A 223 -13.55 -10.18 0.12
CA LEU A 223 -14.41 -10.81 1.12
C LEU A 223 -15.09 -9.77 2.01
N ALA A 224 -14.38 -8.78 2.52
CA ALA A 224 -14.95 -7.71 3.33
C ALA A 224 -15.99 -6.88 2.57
N LEU A 225 -15.78 -6.65 1.28
CA LEU A 225 -16.73 -5.97 0.40
C LEU A 225 -17.96 -6.83 0.07
N GLY A 226 -17.84 -8.17 0.04
CA GLY A 226 -18.95 -9.11 -0.18
C GLY A 226 -19.76 -9.44 1.08
N ALA A 227 -19.23 -9.18 2.30
CA ALA A 227 -19.92 -9.50 3.55
C ALA A 227 -21.20 -8.67 3.69
N LYS A 228 -22.28 -9.26 4.25
CA LYS A 228 -23.49 -8.47 4.58
C LYS A 228 -23.12 -7.44 5.67
N GLN A 229 -23.50 -6.21 5.46
CA GLN A 229 -23.37 -5.21 6.52
C GLN A 229 -24.36 -5.51 7.64
N PRO A 230 -23.99 -5.33 8.90
CA PRO A 230 -24.87 -5.55 10.06
C PRO A 230 -26.06 -4.59 10.08
#